data_09016999ff48394c8709921f1243f764
#
_entry.id   09016999ff48394c8709921f1243f764
#
_cell.length_a   1.000
_cell.length_b   1.000
_cell.length_c   1.000
_cell.angle_alpha   90.00
_cell.angle_beta   90.00
_cell.angle_gamma   90.00
#
_symmetry.space_group_name_H-M   'P 1'
#
loop_
_entity.id
_entity.type
_entity.pdbx_description
1 polymer ?
#
loop_
_entity_poly.entity_id
_entity_poly.type
_entity_poly.pdbx_seq_one_letter_code
_entity_poly.pdbx_strand_id
1 'polypeptide(L)'
;MRIPFVIAASLAVIWPGLSTPSFAQQSTPAGAANPLPQAEASPDDIEGGKMFATTCGFCHQDGGRHAGRGPKLSKSERSDEYIVERIKKGKVGAMPAYGSVFSDGQIIAILAYIRGLDD
;
A
#
# COMPACT_ATOMS: atom_id res chain seq x y z
N MET A 1 -63.82 36.32 -26.94
CA MET A 1 -63.68 35.37 -25.83
C MET A 1 -62.59 35.90 -24.87
N ARG A 2 -63.02 36.48 -23.76
CA ARG A 2 -62.16 37.23 -22.82
C ARG A 2 -61.80 36.29 -21.67
N ILE A 3 -60.50 36.10 -21.46
CA ILE A 3 -60.00 35.34 -20.34
C ILE A 3 -59.54 36.34 -19.26
N PRO A 4 -60.04 36.28 -18.01
CA PRO A 4 -59.60 37.16 -16.95
C PRO A 4 -58.29 36.75 -16.36
N PHE A 5 -57.46 37.78 -16.17
CA PHE A 5 -56.18 37.70 -15.50
C PHE A 5 -56.42 37.52 -13.99
N VAL A 6 -55.95 36.44 -13.44
CA VAL A 6 -55.95 36.19 -11.98
C VAL A 6 -54.57 36.57 -11.46
N ILE A 7 -54.55 37.64 -10.69
CA ILE A 7 -53.35 38.08 -9.97
C ILE A 7 -53.23 37.24 -8.70
N ALA A 8 -52.30 36.30 -8.65
CA ALA A 8 -51.95 35.58 -7.43
C ALA A 8 -50.87 36.32 -6.68
N ALA A 9 -51.22 36.76 -5.46
CA ALA A 9 -50.36 37.44 -4.54
C ALA A 9 -49.21 36.56 -4.03
N SER A 10 -48.00 36.99 -4.23
CA SER A 10 -46.81 36.35 -3.68
C SER A 10 -46.71 36.61 -2.17
N LEU A 11 -46.91 35.57 -1.37
CA LEU A 11 -46.54 35.57 0.04
C LEU A 11 -45.04 35.32 0.15
N ALA A 12 -44.27 36.34 0.52
CA ALA A 12 -42.90 36.26 0.90
C ALA A 12 -42.79 35.53 2.24
N VAL A 13 -42.35 34.28 2.21
CA VAL A 13 -41.95 33.57 3.42
C VAL A 13 -40.53 33.99 3.77
N ILE A 14 -40.44 34.86 4.77
CA ILE A 14 -39.18 35.26 5.40
C ILE A 14 -38.73 34.06 6.26
N TRP A 15 -37.68 33.36 5.85
CA TRP A 15 -37.03 32.31 6.61
C TRP A 15 -35.97 32.96 7.51
N PRO A 16 -36.14 32.97 8.85
CA PRO A 16 -35.10 33.47 9.73
C PRO A 16 -34.02 32.41 9.92
N GLY A 17 -32.80 32.75 9.57
CA GLY A 17 -31.60 32.32 10.28
C GLY A 17 -31.27 30.84 10.23
N LEU A 18 -30.74 30.34 9.10
CA LEU A 18 -29.76 29.26 9.21
C LEU A 18 -28.36 29.88 9.33
N SER A 19 -27.90 29.98 10.59
CA SER A 19 -26.50 30.22 10.88
C SER A 19 -25.71 29.08 10.31
N THR A 20 -24.94 29.33 9.25
CA THR A 20 -23.96 28.40 8.73
C THR A 20 -22.93 28.18 9.83
N PRO A 21 -22.68 26.92 10.27
CA PRO A 21 -21.51 26.65 11.09
C PRO A 21 -20.28 26.99 10.25
N SER A 22 -19.59 28.04 10.62
CA SER A 22 -18.24 28.31 10.15
C SER A 22 -17.38 27.12 10.55
N PHE A 23 -17.09 26.24 9.61
CA PHE A 23 -16.02 25.28 9.78
C PHE A 23 -14.73 26.08 9.86
N ALA A 24 -14.37 26.46 11.08
CA ALA A 24 -13.02 26.87 11.37
C ALA A 24 -12.12 25.73 10.89
N GLN A 25 -11.37 25.99 9.82
CA GLN A 25 -10.24 25.16 9.43
C GLN A 25 -9.31 25.14 10.65
N GLN A 26 -9.41 24.06 11.40
CA GLN A 26 -8.39 23.73 12.38
C GLN A 26 -7.14 23.39 11.58
N SER A 27 -6.28 24.38 11.45
CA SER A 27 -4.89 24.19 11.08
C SER A 27 -4.31 23.25 12.13
N THR A 28 -4.19 21.99 11.80
CA THR A 28 -3.46 21.02 12.60
C THR A 28 -2.02 21.51 12.66
N PRO A 29 -1.45 21.83 13.82
CA PRO A 29 -0.02 22.07 13.90
C PRO A 29 0.68 20.78 13.48
N ALA A 30 1.52 20.87 12.46
CA ALA A 30 2.51 19.86 12.13
C ALA A 30 3.37 19.64 13.38
N GLY A 31 3.26 18.49 14.02
CA GLY A 31 4.14 18.17 15.16
C GLY A 31 3.43 17.46 16.29
N ALA A 32 2.81 16.34 16.03
CA ALA A 32 2.66 15.28 17.02
C ALA A 32 2.63 13.96 16.23
N ALA A 33 3.80 13.49 15.81
CA ALA A 33 3.99 12.12 15.49
C ALA A 33 3.66 11.33 16.76
N ASN A 34 2.46 10.75 16.80
CA ASN A 34 2.13 9.74 17.78
C ASN A 34 3.02 8.53 17.46
N PRO A 35 4.01 8.18 18.27
CA PRO A 35 4.75 6.96 18.06
C PRO A 35 3.81 5.81 18.36
N LEU A 36 3.23 5.22 17.29
CA LEU A 36 2.70 3.87 17.37
C LEU A 36 3.84 3.00 17.93
N PRO A 37 3.58 2.09 18.86
CA PRO A 37 4.59 1.16 19.32
C PRO A 37 5.00 0.31 18.11
N GLN A 38 6.08 0.72 17.47
CA GLN A 38 6.75 -0.05 16.47
C GLN A 38 7.52 -1.13 17.21
N ALA A 39 6.91 -2.30 17.32
CA ALA A 39 7.68 -3.49 17.62
C ALA A 39 8.73 -3.62 16.50
N GLU A 40 9.93 -3.23 16.78
CA GLU A 40 11.28 -3.60 16.35
C GLU A 40 11.49 -4.33 14.98
N ALA A 41 10.51 -4.29 14.08
CA ALA A 41 10.75 -4.64 12.69
C ALA A 41 11.26 -3.40 11.98
N SER A 42 12.44 -3.46 11.39
CA SER A 42 12.97 -2.37 10.57
C SER A 42 11.94 -1.96 9.53
N PRO A 43 11.73 -0.66 9.25
CA PRO A 43 10.83 -0.21 8.18
C PRO A 43 11.08 -0.93 6.85
N ASP A 44 12.32 -1.29 6.59
CA ASP A 44 12.75 -2.00 5.38
C ASP A 44 12.25 -3.45 5.35
N ASP A 45 12.17 -4.13 6.50
CA ASP A 45 11.68 -5.51 6.59
C ASP A 45 10.16 -5.58 6.39
N ILE A 46 9.42 -4.61 6.89
CA ILE A 46 7.97 -4.52 6.71
C ILE A 46 7.62 -4.28 5.25
N GLU A 47 8.33 -3.40 4.58
CA GLU A 47 8.14 -3.13 3.16
C GLU A 47 8.55 -4.32 2.30
N GLY A 48 9.65 -4.98 2.59
CA GLY A 48 10.12 -6.18 1.91
C GLY A 48 9.09 -7.30 1.94
N GLY A 49 8.51 -7.58 3.11
CA GLY A 49 7.46 -8.57 3.28
C GLY A 49 6.18 -8.23 2.51
N LYS A 50 5.76 -6.97 2.50
CA LYS A 50 4.60 -6.51 1.75
C LYS A 50 4.81 -6.63 0.24
N MET A 51 5.97 -6.20 -0.26
CA MET A 51 6.34 -6.33 -1.67
C MET A 51 6.43 -7.81 -2.07
N PHE A 52 7.00 -8.65 -1.22
CA PHE A 52 7.04 -10.08 -1.43
C PHE A 52 5.65 -10.68 -1.54
N ALA A 53 4.75 -10.40 -0.60
CA ALA A 53 3.40 -10.94 -0.57
C ALA A 53 2.59 -10.60 -1.83
N THR A 54 2.71 -9.37 -2.31
CA THR A 54 1.95 -8.89 -3.48
C THR A 54 2.52 -9.32 -4.82
N THR A 55 3.82 -9.63 -4.89
CA THR A 55 4.50 -9.88 -6.17
C THR A 55 5.06 -11.29 -6.27
N CYS A 56 5.69 -11.78 -5.21
CA CYS A 56 6.42 -13.06 -5.21
C CYS A 56 5.57 -14.21 -4.66
N GLY A 57 4.64 -13.90 -3.74
CA GLY A 57 3.81 -14.89 -3.02
C GLY A 57 2.94 -15.76 -3.92
N PHE A 58 2.61 -15.30 -5.13
CA PHE A 58 1.87 -16.10 -6.10
C PHE A 58 2.62 -17.37 -6.55
N CYS A 59 3.95 -17.30 -6.62
CA CYS A 59 4.80 -18.43 -7.01
C CYS A 59 5.51 -19.06 -5.81
N HIS A 60 5.90 -18.27 -4.80
CA HIS A 60 6.54 -18.72 -3.58
C HIS A 60 5.53 -18.73 -2.44
N GLN A 61 4.89 -19.88 -2.25
CA GLN A 61 3.73 -20.02 -1.37
C GLN A 61 4.08 -19.85 0.11
N ASP A 62 3.04 -19.53 0.91
CA ASP A 62 3.16 -19.33 2.36
C ASP A 62 4.27 -18.31 2.71
N GLY A 63 4.25 -17.16 2.04
CA GLY A 63 5.26 -16.13 2.24
C GLY A 63 6.69 -16.58 1.94
N GLY A 64 6.90 -17.61 1.14
CA GLY A 64 8.21 -18.16 0.80
C GLY A 64 8.60 -19.40 1.61
N ARG A 65 7.76 -19.86 2.54
CA ARG A 65 8.02 -21.03 3.39
C ARG A 65 7.73 -22.36 2.70
N HIS A 66 6.85 -22.34 1.70
CA HIS A 66 6.53 -23.53 0.92
C HIS A 66 6.88 -23.36 -0.57
N ALA A 67 7.24 -24.47 -1.19
CA ALA A 67 7.39 -24.54 -2.62
C ALA A 67 6.02 -24.48 -3.31
N GLY A 68 5.95 -23.71 -4.40
CA GLY A 68 4.79 -23.65 -5.29
C GLY A 68 5.28 -23.77 -6.74
N ARG A 69 4.99 -22.76 -7.57
CA ARG A 69 5.63 -22.63 -8.89
C ARG A 69 7.12 -22.29 -8.77
N GLY A 70 7.48 -21.58 -7.69
CA GLY A 70 8.85 -21.33 -7.29
C GLY A 70 9.29 -22.24 -6.14
N PRO A 71 10.59 -22.31 -5.85
CA PRO A 71 11.12 -23.09 -4.74
C PRO A 71 10.77 -22.45 -3.39
N LYS A 72 10.85 -23.25 -2.33
CA LYS A 72 10.91 -22.76 -0.95
C LYS A 72 12.12 -21.82 -0.78
N LEU A 73 11.94 -20.74 -0.06
CA LEU A 73 12.96 -19.70 0.14
C LEU A 73 13.47 -19.64 1.59
N SER A 74 12.63 -20.01 2.58
CA SER A 74 13.08 -20.08 3.96
C SER A 74 14.27 -21.00 4.11
N LYS A 75 15.25 -20.58 4.91
CA LYS A 75 16.53 -21.29 5.13
C LYS A 75 17.29 -21.63 3.83
N SER A 76 17.15 -20.79 2.79
CA SER A 76 17.89 -20.97 1.55
C SER A 76 19.39 -20.80 1.78
N GLU A 77 20.18 -21.78 1.36
CA GLU A 77 21.66 -21.76 1.39
C GLU A 77 22.27 -20.93 0.24
N ARG A 78 21.47 -20.38 -0.64
CA ARG A 78 21.96 -19.52 -1.73
C ARG A 78 22.53 -18.23 -1.17
N SER A 79 23.63 -17.72 -1.77
CA SER A 79 24.20 -16.45 -1.35
C SER A 79 23.26 -15.26 -1.62
N ASP A 80 23.48 -14.16 -0.93
CA ASP A 80 22.68 -12.93 -1.10
C ASP A 80 22.77 -12.41 -2.52
N GLU A 81 23.99 -12.41 -3.09
CA GLU A 81 24.24 -11.99 -4.46
C GLU A 81 23.45 -12.84 -5.46
N TYR A 82 23.40 -14.15 -5.24
CA TYR A 82 22.62 -15.05 -6.08
C TYR A 82 21.14 -14.70 -6.03
N ILE A 83 20.60 -14.46 -4.83
CA ILE A 83 19.17 -14.13 -4.66
C ILE A 83 18.85 -12.79 -5.30
N VAL A 84 19.66 -11.75 -5.05
CA VAL A 84 19.51 -10.42 -5.64
C VAL A 84 19.57 -10.51 -7.17
N GLU A 85 20.56 -11.19 -7.71
CA GLU A 85 20.70 -11.36 -9.16
C GLU A 85 19.51 -12.14 -9.75
N ARG A 86 19.02 -13.15 -9.03
CA ARG A 86 17.84 -13.92 -9.43
C ARG A 86 16.58 -13.06 -9.46
N ILE A 87 16.38 -12.20 -8.48
CA ILE A 87 15.27 -11.25 -8.48
C ILE A 87 15.39 -10.27 -9.65
N LYS A 88 16.58 -9.72 -9.87
CA LYS A 88 16.83 -8.75 -10.96
C LYS A 88 16.64 -9.35 -12.34
N LYS A 89 17.25 -10.49 -12.60
CA LYS A 89 17.31 -11.12 -13.95
C LYS A 89 16.21 -12.15 -14.21
N GLY A 90 15.56 -12.63 -13.15
CA GLY A 90 14.60 -13.71 -13.27
C GLY A 90 15.21 -15.04 -13.72
N LYS A 91 14.38 -15.94 -14.20
CA LYS A 91 14.75 -17.20 -14.85
C LYS A 91 13.81 -17.43 -16.01
N VAL A 92 14.35 -17.50 -17.20
CA VAL A 92 13.59 -17.72 -18.43
C VAL A 92 12.63 -18.90 -18.27
N GLY A 93 11.36 -18.67 -18.59
CA GLY A 93 10.30 -19.70 -18.53
C GLY A 93 9.80 -20.06 -17.11
N ALA A 94 10.39 -19.49 -16.04
CA ALA A 94 10.02 -19.85 -14.67
C ALA A 94 9.79 -18.68 -13.73
N MET A 95 10.60 -17.64 -13.78
CA MET A 95 10.50 -16.47 -12.88
C MET A 95 10.73 -15.19 -13.68
N PRO A 96 9.79 -14.24 -13.63
CA PRO A 96 9.97 -12.92 -14.26
C PRO A 96 11.18 -12.15 -13.71
N ALA A 97 11.72 -11.24 -14.51
CA ALA A 97 12.76 -10.31 -14.07
C ALA A 97 12.13 -9.07 -13.42
N TYR A 98 12.62 -8.68 -12.26
CA TYR A 98 12.09 -7.56 -11.49
C TYR A 98 13.06 -6.39 -11.37
N GLY A 99 14.24 -6.43 -12.01
CA GLY A 99 15.24 -5.37 -11.92
C GLY A 99 14.81 -4.03 -12.52
N SER A 100 13.79 -4.00 -13.38
CA SER A 100 13.17 -2.76 -13.89
C SER A 100 11.91 -2.35 -13.09
N VAL A 101 11.42 -3.21 -12.20
CA VAL A 101 10.20 -2.99 -11.40
C VAL A 101 10.55 -2.45 -10.02
N PHE A 102 11.58 -3.00 -9.39
CA PHE A 102 12.03 -2.63 -8.06
C PHE A 102 13.39 -1.93 -8.11
N SER A 103 13.56 -0.92 -7.27
CA SER A 103 14.87 -0.32 -7.00
C SER A 103 15.80 -1.29 -6.27
N ASP A 104 17.09 -1.02 -6.28
CA ASP A 104 18.07 -1.84 -5.56
C ASP A 104 17.75 -1.92 -4.05
N GLY A 105 17.34 -0.79 -3.43
CA GLY A 105 16.92 -0.76 -2.03
C GLY A 105 15.71 -1.65 -1.75
N GLN A 106 14.72 -1.65 -2.63
CA GLN A 106 13.53 -2.52 -2.51
C GLN A 106 13.89 -4.00 -2.68
N ILE A 107 14.84 -4.33 -3.56
CA ILE A 107 15.32 -5.70 -3.72
C ILE A 107 16.08 -6.16 -2.47
N ILE A 108 16.87 -5.28 -1.85
CA ILE A 108 17.55 -5.58 -0.59
C ILE A 108 16.54 -5.78 0.55
N ALA A 109 15.49 -4.97 0.63
CA ALA A 109 14.41 -5.17 1.60
C ALA A 109 13.68 -6.52 1.41
N ILE A 110 13.44 -6.92 0.15
CA ILE A 110 12.88 -8.25 -0.15
C ILE A 110 13.86 -9.36 0.26
N LEU A 111 15.17 -9.18 0.03
CA LEU A 111 16.20 -10.12 0.49
C LEU A 111 16.19 -10.26 2.01
N ALA A 112 16.16 -9.13 2.75
CA ALA A 112 16.11 -9.12 4.20
C ALA A 112 14.89 -9.91 4.72
N TYR A 113 13.71 -9.68 4.11
CA TYR A 113 12.51 -10.46 4.42
C TYR A 113 12.73 -11.97 4.20
N ILE A 114 13.31 -12.38 3.06
CA ILE A 114 13.59 -13.80 2.76
C ILE A 114 14.54 -14.40 3.79
N ARG A 115 15.55 -13.65 4.24
CA ARG A 115 16.52 -14.09 5.26
C ARG A 115 15.92 -14.21 6.66
N GLY A 116 14.90 -13.41 6.97
CA GLY A 116 14.13 -13.48 8.20
C GLY A 116 13.07 -14.58 8.24
N LEU A 117 12.90 -15.39 7.16
CA LEU A 117 11.89 -16.45 7.14
C LEU A 117 12.29 -17.64 8.01
N ASP A 118 11.50 -17.90 9.02
CA ASP A 118 11.51 -19.14 9.79
C ASP A 118 10.63 -20.21 9.12
N ASP A 119 10.82 -21.47 9.48
CA ASP A 119 9.96 -22.58 8.99
C ASP A 119 8.68 -22.68 9.79
#